data_c0f83468ab08e8bd6a77d8ea12450945
#
_entry.id   c0f83468ab08e8bd6a77d8ea12450945
#
_cell.length_a   1.000
_cell.length_b   1.000
_cell.length_c   1.000
_cell.angle_alpha   90.00
_cell.angle_beta   90.00
_cell.angle_gamma   90.00
#
_symmetry.space_group_name_H-M   'P 1'
#
loop_
_entity.id
_entity.type
_entity.pdbx_description
1 polymer ?
#
loop_
_entity_poly.entity_id
_entity_poly.type
_entity_poly.pdbx_seq_one_letter_code
_entity_poly.pdbx_strand_id
1 'polypeptide(L)'
;MKKLIAMLLALVMMLGLVACGASEPAATEAPAATEAPAATEAPAATEAPVVEKAPEDYTGSLVIYSPHDPSPLEGGVAMFMEKYPNIEVTALSIPTGEAIQRIKAEAENPQCDVLWGGGADTLAGKTDLFQAFVSVHDDVIGDAYKDANDMWIGESPLPMVFIYNKTLIDEADVPKTWEDLTNPELKGKIAYANPAKSGSAYTQLCTMLFSQPSLDEGWALVAKFIENLDGKLHDSSSACHKYVASGEYVIGVTLEKSAVLYADNPDIGFIYPEQNSAVPDGISLVKNCPNQENAELFINYMLSLEVQQDQNVSWKRRPVRSDLTPEGLCELSTLDLGDYDFAYAATEKQNIIDKWNDLTVG
;
A
#
# COMPACT_ATOMS: atom_id res chain seq x y z
N MET A 1 -15.62 -29.23 -42.55
CA MET A 1 -16.93 -29.80 -42.93
C MET A 1 -17.89 -29.46 -41.79
N LYS A 2 -18.91 -28.68 -42.14
CA LYS A 2 -20.29 -28.64 -41.65
C LYS A 2 -20.43 -28.35 -40.14
N LYS A 3 -20.81 -27.12 -39.73
CA LYS A 3 -22.09 -26.42 -39.87
C LYS A 3 -23.14 -26.90 -38.87
N LEU A 4 -23.57 -25.93 -38.01
CA LEU A 4 -24.94 -25.51 -37.67
C LEU A 4 -25.80 -26.50 -36.87
N ILE A 5 -26.45 -25.91 -35.86
CA ILE A 5 -27.89 -25.79 -35.59
C ILE A 5 -27.95 -25.12 -34.22
N ALA A 6 -28.23 -23.86 -33.95
CA ALA A 6 -29.36 -23.03 -34.29
C ALA A 6 -30.62 -23.36 -33.44
N MET A 7 -30.93 -22.47 -32.50
CA MET A 7 -32.17 -21.69 -32.41
C MET A 7 -33.48 -22.48 -32.17
N LEU A 8 -34.24 -21.99 -31.22
CA LEU A 8 -35.72 -21.81 -31.12
C LEU A 8 -36.18 -22.04 -29.66
N LEU A 9 -37.07 -21.37 -28.99
CA LEU A 9 -38.14 -20.40 -29.23
C LEU A 9 -38.36 -19.72 -27.87
N ALA A 10 -38.50 -18.50 -27.61
CA ALA A 10 -39.41 -17.43 -27.97
C ALA A 10 -40.90 -17.68 -27.65
N LEU A 11 -41.47 -16.80 -26.81
CA LEU A 11 -42.72 -16.11 -26.97
C LEU A 11 -44.05 -16.81 -26.69
N VAL A 12 -44.79 -16.38 -25.66
CA VAL A 12 -46.23 -16.08 -25.63
C VAL A 12 -46.43 -15.00 -24.55
N MET A 13 -46.60 -13.75 -24.78
CA MET A 13 -47.69 -12.88 -25.24
C MET A 13 -49.07 -13.31 -24.74
N MET A 14 -49.72 -12.48 -24.10
CA MET A 14 -50.45 -11.24 -24.19
C MET A 14 -51.91 -11.34 -23.74
N LEU A 15 -52.37 -10.25 -23.11
CA LEU A 15 -53.66 -9.57 -23.19
C LEU A 15 -54.91 -10.12 -22.52
N GLY A 16 -55.48 -9.22 -21.73
CA GLY A 16 -56.89 -9.18 -21.34
C GLY A 16 -57.24 -7.92 -20.58
N LEU A 17 -57.38 -6.82 -21.30
CA LEU A 17 -58.14 -5.63 -20.87
C LEU A 17 -59.61 -5.93 -21.08
N VAL A 18 -60.49 -5.60 -20.13
CA VAL A 18 -61.74 -4.91 -20.39
C VAL A 18 -62.29 -4.25 -19.12
N ALA A 19 -62.76 -3.08 -19.30
CA ALA A 19 -63.22 -2.05 -18.39
C ALA A 19 -64.67 -2.18 -17.97
N CYS A 20 -65.05 -1.26 -17.12
CA CYS A 20 -66.29 -0.61 -16.82
C CYS A 20 -67.18 -1.09 -15.67
N GLY A 21 -67.47 -0.14 -14.81
CA GLY A 21 -68.78 0.03 -14.29
C GLY A 21 -68.90 0.41 -12.82
N ALA A 22 -69.17 1.66 -12.57
CA ALA A 22 -69.38 2.34 -11.30
C ALA A 22 -70.49 1.72 -10.42
N SER A 23 -70.29 1.83 -9.12
CA SER A 23 -71.23 2.47 -8.19
C SER A 23 -70.77 2.26 -6.76
N GLU A 24 -70.56 3.38 -6.05
CA GLU A 24 -70.43 3.45 -4.60
C GLU A 24 -71.74 3.04 -3.94
N PRO A 25 -71.70 2.36 -2.77
CA PRO A 25 -72.34 2.96 -1.60
C PRO A 25 -71.53 2.73 -0.29
N ALA A 26 -71.59 3.83 0.50
CA ALA A 26 -71.68 3.92 1.96
C ALA A 26 -70.72 3.13 2.87
N ALA A 27 -69.99 3.94 3.61
CA ALA A 27 -69.17 3.59 4.75
C ALA A 27 -69.93 2.81 5.83
N THR A 28 -69.36 1.71 6.27
CA THR A 28 -69.68 1.08 7.57
C THR A 28 -68.40 1.01 8.40
N GLU A 29 -68.44 1.66 9.56
CA GLU A 29 -67.33 1.68 10.54
C GLU A 29 -66.92 0.26 10.90
N ALA A 30 -65.61 -0.02 10.78
CA ALA A 30 -64.96 -1.22 11.33
C ALA A 30 -64.60 -0.99 12.80
N PRO A 31 -64.72 -1.98 13.69
CA PRO A 31 -64.39 -1.83 15.09
C PRO A 31 -62.90 -1.72 15.33
N ALA A 32 -62.52 -0.93 16.35
CA ALA A 32 -61.15 -0.64 16.78
C ALA A 32 -60.32 -1.92 16.96
N ALA A 33 -59.13 -1.92 16.29
CA ALA A 33 -58.13 -2.93 16.48
C ALA A 33 -57.55 -2.84 17.92
N THR A 34 -57.62 -3.93 18.63
CA THR A 34 -56.95 -4.13 19.93
C THR A 34 -55.45 -4.09 19.74
N GLU A 35 -54.78 -3.20 20.47
CA GLU A 35 -53.32 -3.13 20.51
C GLU A 35 -52.69 -4.47 20.87
N ALA A 36 -51.78 -4.97 20.05
CA ALA A 36 -50.96 -6.10 20.39
C ALA A 36 -49.94 -5.70 21.51
N PRO A 37 -49.63 -6.55 22.46
CA PRO A 37 -48.69 -6.23 23.50
C PRO A 37 -47.30 -6.01 22.91
N ALA A 38 -46.62 -4.95 23.37
CA ALA A 38 -45.28 -4.57 23.00
C ALA A 38 -44.34 -5.76 23.20
N ALA A 39 -43.56 -6.11 22.16
CA ALA A 39 -42.49 -7.07 22.25
C ALA A 39 -41.48 -6.60 23.30
N THR A 40 -41.30 -7.36 24.33
CA THR A 40 -40.24 -7.16 25.33
C THR A 40 -38.90 -7.33 24.59
N GLU A 41 -38.08 -6.26 24.50
CA GLU A 41 -36.72 -6.37 24.03
C GLU A 41 -35.99 -7.43 24.87
N ALA A 42 -35.37 -8.40 24.18
CA ALA A 42 -34.46 -9.34 24.81
C ALA A 42 -33.26 -8.52 25.39
N PRO A 43 -32.80 -8.85 26.61
CA PRO A 43 -31.62 -8.18 27.16
C PRO A 43 -30.45 -8.37 26.21
N ALA A 44 -29.77 -7.25 25.87
CA ALA A 44 -28.53 -7.26 25.14
C ALA A 44 -27.55 -8.21 25.82
N ALA A 45 -26.99 -9.15 25.06
CA ALA A 45 -25.98 -10.06 25.56
C ALA A 45 -24.82 -9.18 26.04
N THR A 46 -24.57 -9.20 27.34
CA THR A 46 -23.38 -8.59 27.93
C THR A 46 -22.21 -9.44 27.42
N GLU A 47 -21.40 -8.90 26.50
CA GLU A 47 -20.15 -9.54 26.13
C GLU A 47 -19.33 -9.73 27.41
N ALA A 48 -18.87 -10.96 27.63
CA ALA A 48 -17.98 -11.25 28.73
C ALA A 48 -16.71 -10.39 28.58
N PRO A 49 -16.13 -9.86 29.67
CA PRO A 49 -14.90 -9.09 29.57
C PRO A 49 -13.85 -9.96 28.88
N VAL A 50 -13.30 -9.47 27.77
CA VAL A 50 -12.14 -10.07 27.10
C VAL A 50 -11.01 -9.98 28.12
N VAL A 51 -10.63 -11.10 28.70
CA VAL A 51 -9.44 -11.18 29.55
C VAL A 51 -8.25 -11.09 28.60
N GLU A 52 -7.62 -9.95 28.55
CA GLU A 52 -6.40 -9.74 27.79
C GLU A 52 -5.32 -10.69 28.33
N LYS A 53 -4.75 -11.54 27.45
CA LYS A 53 -3.65 -12.44 27.81
C LYS A 53 -2.43 -11.62 28.21
N ALA A 54 -1.66 -12.06 29.20
CA ALA A 54 -0.36 -11.46 29.48
C ALA A 54 0.62 -11.75 28.31
N PRO A 55 1.57 -10.87 28.02
CA PRO A 55 2.50 -11.06 26.89
C PRO A 55 3.22 -12.42 26.88
N GLU A 56 3.56 -12.94 28.06
CA GLU A 56 4.18 -14.27 28.25
C GLU A 56 3.27 -15.45 27.97
N ASP A 57 1.96 -15.26 27.88
CA ASP A 57 0.96 -16.31 27.59
C ASP A 57 0.78 -16.54 26.08
N TYR A 58 1.30 -15.62 25.24
CA TYR A 58 1.34 -15.82 23.79
C TYR A 58 2.52 -16.69 23.42
N THR A 59 2.28 -17.75 22.66
CA THR A 59 3.29 -18.75 22.28
C THR A 59 3.14 -19.15 20.81
N GLY A 60 4.09 -19.91 20.29
CA GLY A 60 4.06 -20.44 18.93
C GLY A 60 5.00 -19.69 18.00
N SER A 61 4.64 -19.62 16.74
CA SER A 61 5.49 -19.01 15.70
C SER A 61 4.80 -17.89 14.96
N LEU A 62 5.61 -17.08 14.27
CA LEU A 62 5.16 -16.01 13.36
C LEU A 62 6.13 -15.92 12.20
N VAL A 63 5.63 -15.93 10.97
CA VAL A 63 6.43 -15.78 9.75
C VAL A 63 6.05 -14.49 9.02
N ILE A 64 7.04 -13.65 8.79
CA ILE A 64 6.88 -12.32 8.19
C ILE A 64 7.65 -12.27 6.88
N TYR A 65 7.01 -11.84 5.80
CA TYR A 65 7.69 -11.41 4.58
C TYR A 65 7.71 -9.88 4.54
N SER A 66 8.88 -9.30 4.23
CA SER A 66 9.03 -7.84 4.28
C SER A 66 10.02 -7.32 3.26
N PRO A 67 9.69 -6.22 2.54
CA PRO A 67 10.64 -5.50 1.69
C PRO A 67 11.44 -4.43 2.44
N HIS A 68 11.29 -4.34 3.75
CA HIS A 68 12.08 -3.38 4.54
C HIS A 68 13.57 -3.67 4.47
N ASP A 69 14.38 -2.62 4.59
CA ASP A 69 15.82 -2.76 4.83
C ASP A 69 16.06 -3.57 6.11
N PRO A 70 17.18 -4.31 6.20
CA PRO A 70 17.43 -5.20 7.33
C PRO A 70 17.32 -4.52 8.70
N SER A 71 17.88 -3.32 8.86
CA SER A 71 17.91 -2.65 10.17
C SER A 71 16.52 -2.30 10.73
N PRO A 72 15.59 -1.65 10.01
CA PRO A 72 14.24 -1.42 10.53
C PRO A 72 13.43 -2.71 10.69
N LEU A 73 13.65 -3.72 9.83
CA LEU A 73 13.01 -5.02 9.96
C LEU A 73 13.46 -5.72 11.25
N GLU A 74 14.76 -5.85 11.46
CA GLU A 74 15.34 -6.49 12.64
C GLU A 74 14.98 -5.73 13.92
N GLY A 75 14.98 -4.38 13.87
CA GLY A 75 14.59 -3.54 15.01
C GLY A 75 13.15 -3.76 15.45
N GLY A 76 12.19 -3.71 14.51
CA GLY A 76 10.78 -3.94 14.82
C GLY A 76 10.50 -5.38 15.31
N VAL A 77 11.16 -6.38 14.70
CA VAL A 77 11.06 -7.78 15.15
C VAL A 77 11.65 -7.95 16.57
N ALA A 78 12.78 -7.31 16.85
CA ALA A 78 13.40 -7.37 18.18
C ALA A 78 12.48 -6.76 19.26
N MET A 79 11.85 -5.61 18.99
CA MET A 79 10.89 -5.00 19.91
C MET A 79 9.69 -5.93 20.16
N PHE A 80 9.18 -6.59 19.11
CA PHE A 80 8.08 -7.54 19.24
C PHE A 80 8.48 -8.74 20.10
N MET A 81 9.64 -9.32 19.85
CA MET A 81 10.15 -10.48 20.61
C MET A 81 10.51 -10.14 22.07
N GLU A 82 10.93 -8.90 22.34
CA GLU A 82 11.12 -8.42 23.71
C GLU A 82 9.81 -8.38 24.49
N LYS A 83 8.73 -7.92 23.84
CA LYS A 83 7.40 -7.83 24.43
C LYS A 83 6.72 -9.19 24.53
N TYR A 84 6.88 -10.07 23.54
CA TYR A 84 6.25 -11.39 23.44
C TYR A 84 7.33 -12.50 23.36
N PRO A 85 8.04 -12.79 24.46
CA PRO A 85 9.27 -13.60 24.43
C PRO A 85 9.05 -15.10 24.11
N ASN A 86 7.81 -15.56 24.10
CA ASN A 86 7.47 -16.97 23.83
C ASN A 86 6.93 -17.18 22.40
N ILE A 87 6.99 -16.16 21.53
CA ILE A 87 6.69 -16.27 20.10
C ILE A 87 8.00 -16.36 19.32
N GLU A 88 8.16 -17.42 18.54
CA GLU A 88 9.30 -17.61 17.63
C GLU A 88 9.06 -16.86 16.31
N VAL A 89 9.82 -15.82 16.01
CA VAL A 89 9.62 -15.00 14.81
C VAL A 89 10.65 -15.35 13.74
N THR A 90 10.17 -15.62 12.53
CA THR A 90 10.98 -15.74 11.31
C THR A 90 10.62 -14.62 10.35
N ALA A 91 11.55 -13.71 10.09
CA ALA A 91 11.36 -12.62 9.14
C ALA A 91 12.27 -12.79 7.92
N LEU A 92 11.67 -12.70 6.73
CA LEU A 92 12.40 -12.75 5.45
C LEU A 92 12.38 -11.37 4.79
N SER A 93 13.58 -10.80 4.58
CA SER A 93 13.75 -9.58 3.80
C SER A 93 13.79 -9.92 2.31
N ILE A 94 12.70 -9.65 1.60
CA ILE A 94 12.55 -9.93 0.16
C ILE A 94 11.77 -8.79 -0.52
N PRO A 95 12.06 -8.47 -1.80
CA PRO A 95 11.33 -7.43 -2.52
C PRO A 95 9.82 -7.69 -2.59
N THR A 96 9.01 -6.61 -2.58
CA THR A 96 7.54 -6.71 -2.56
C THR A 96 6.97 -7.61 -3.66
N GLY A 97 7.50 -7.50 -4.89
CA GLY A 97 7.07 -8.32 -6.02
C GLY A 97 7.31 -9.83 -5.81
N GLU A 98 8.45 -10.18 -5.21
CA GLU A 98 8.80 -11.55 -4.85
C GLU A 98 7.92 -12.06 -3.70
N ALA A 99 7.70 -11.24 -2.66
CA ALA A 99 6.83 -11.57 -1.54
C ALA A 99 5.40 -11.90 -2.02
N ILE A 100 4.83 -11.06 -2.88
CA ILE A 100 3.49 -11.28 -3.47
C ILE A 100 3.44 -12.56 -4.30
N GLN A 101 4.44 -12.82 -5.15
CA GLN A 101 4.49 -14.05 -5.94
C GLN A 101 4.60 -15.29 -5.07
N ARG A 102 5.38 -15.21 -3.99
CA ARG A 102 5.58 -16.30 -3.06
C ARG A 102 4.31 -16.58 -2.25
N ILE A 103 3.66 -15.58 -1.69
CA ILE A 103 2.36 -15.72 -0.99
C ILE A 103 1.32 -16.35 -1.93
N LYS A 104 1.28 -15.91 -3.20
CA LYS A 104 0.38 -16.49 -4.21
C LYS A 104 0.70 -17.96 -4.50
N ALA A 105 1.96 -18.33 -4.61
CA ALA A 105 2.37 -19.71 -4.86
C ALA A 105 2.09 -20.63 -3.66
N GLU A 106 2.11 -20.08 -2.46
CA GLU A 106 1.87 -20.75 -1.19
C GLU A 106 0.38 -20.75 -0.76
N ALA A 107 -0.55 -20.21 -1.57
CA ALA A 107 -1.94 -19.96 -1.18
C ALA A 107 -2.72 -21.20 -0.69
N GLU A 108 -2.41 -22.40 -1.23
CA GLU A 108 -3.01 -23.66 -0.80
C GLU A 108 -2.44 -24.20 0.55
N ASN A 109 -1.24 -23.72 0.93
CA ASN A 109 -0.57 -24.05 2.18
C ASN A 109 0.31 -22.88 2.61
N PRO A 110 -0.28 -21.80 3.16
CA PRO A 110 0.42 -20.56 3.48
C PRO A 110 1.60 -20.80 4.43
N GLN A 111 2.74 -20.16 4.10
CA GLN A 111 3.96 -20.20 4.91
C GLN A 111 4.25 -18.84 5.54
N CYS A 112 3.54 -17.81 5.12
CA CYS A 112 3.66 -16.44 5.61
C CYS A 112 2.40 -16.07 6.38
N ASP A 113 2.56 -15.38 7.50
CA ASP A 113 1.45 -14.89 8.32
C ASP A 113 1.15 -13.41 8.05
N VAL A 114 2.21 -12.61 7.87
CA VAL A 114 2.11 -11.16 7.68
C VAL A 114 3.00 -10.73 6.52
N LEU A 115 2.45 -9.95 5.61
CA LEU A 115 3.24 -9.13 4.70
C LEU A 115 3.39 -7.74 5.35
N TRP A 116 4.62 -7.42 5.81
CA TRP A 116 4.91 -6.17 6.49
C TRP A 116 5.75 -5.25 5.60
N GLY A 117 5.11 -4.24 5.03
CA GLY A 117 5.71 -3.29 4.09
C GLY A 117 5.24 -3.49 2.65
N GLY A 118 5.70 -2.61 1.79
CA GLY A 118 5.29 -2.50 0.39
C GLY A 118 4.18 -1.47 0.21
N GLY A 119 4.22 -0.74 -0.92
CA GLY A 119 3.24 0.31 -1.19
C GLY A 119 1.80 -0.21 -1.15
N ALA A 120 0.93 0.51 -0.46
CA ALA A 120 -0.48 0.17 -0.30
C ALA A 120 -1.20 0.02 -1.66
N ASP A 121 -0.78 0.74 -2.70
CA ASP A 121 -1.23 0.59 -4.08
C ASP A 121 -0.98 -0.83 -4.63
N THR A 122 0.16 -1.42 -4.26
CA THR A 122 0.48 -2.82 -4.60
C THR A 122 -0.39 -3.80 -3.84
N LEU A 123 -0.61 -3.57 -2.55
CA LEU A 123 -1.43 -4.43 -1.69
C LEU A 123 -2.89 -4.39 -2.13
N ALA A 124 -3.43 -3.20 -2.40
CA ALA A 124 -4.80 -3.00 -2.89
C ALA A 124 -5.09 -3.74 -4.21
N GLY A 125 -4.08 -3.89 -5.07
CA GLY A 125 -4.19 -4.69 -6.29
C GLY A 125 -4.14 -6.22 -6.07
N LYS A 126 -4.01 -6.69 -4.83
CA LYS A 126 -3.81 -8.11 -4.46
C LYS A 126 -4.62 -8.54 -3.25
N THR A 127 -5.76 -7.93 -3.02
CA THR A 127 -6.63 -8.20 -1.86
C THR A 127 -7.10 -9.65 -1.77
N ASP A 128 -7.09 -10.40 -2.88
CA ASP A 128 -7.39 -11.84 -2.90
C ASP A 128 -6.39 -12.70 -2.10
N LEU A 129 -5.20 -12.19 -1.82
CA LEU A 129 -4.15 -12.85 -1.03
C LEU A 129 -4.25 -12.57 0.47
N PHE A 130 -5.07 -11.61 0.87
CA PHE A 130 -5.17 -11.13 2.25
C PHE A 130 -6.54 -11.42 2.85
N GLN A 131 -6.66 -11.27 4.15
CA GLN A 131 -7.93 -11.30 4.85
C GLN A 131 -8.14 -10.01 5.64
N ALA A 132 -9.41 -9.64 5.79
CA ALA A 132 -9.78 -8.43 6.50
C ALA A 132 -9.36 -8.49 7.96
N PHE A 133 -8.78 -7.39 8.44
CA PHE A 133 -8.38 -7.22 9.82
C PHE A 133 -8.48 -5.74 10.23
N VAL A 134 -9.19 -5.47 11.32
CA VAL A 134 -9.30 -4.14 11.91
C VAL A 134 -8.42 -4.09 13.15
N SER A 135 -7.45 -3.17 13.14
CA SER A 135 -6.54 -3.00 14.28
C SER A 135 -7.27 -2.41 15.50
N VAL A 136 -6.82 -2.75 16.70
CA VAL A 136 -7.26 -2.11 17.95
C VAL A 136 -6.90 -0.62 18.00
N HIS A 137 -6.08 -0.12 17.07
CA HIS A 137 -5.66 1.28 16.93
C HIS A 137 -6.38 2.00 15.79
N ASP A 138 -7.45 1.41 15.24
CA ASP A 138 -8.15 1.94 14.06
C ASP A 138 -8.64 3.38 14.22
N ASP A 139 -9.06 3.75 15.43
CA ASP A 139 -9.59 5.07 15.78
C ASP A 139 -8.56 6.21 15.70
N VAL A 140 -7.27 5.90 15.79
CA VAL A 140 -6.16 6.87 15.71
C VAL A 140 -5.41 6.82 14.38
N ILE A 141 -5.74 5.87 13.49
CA ILE A 141 -5.19 5.77 12.13
C ILE A 141 -6.15 6.48 11.18
N GLY A 142 -5.63 7.44 10.40
CA GLY A 142 -6.46 8.19 9.44
C GLY A 142 -7.01 7.31 8.31
N ASP A 143 -8.22 7.61 7.84
CA ASP A 143 -8.90 6.84 6.77
C ASP A 143 -8.08 6.76 5.48
N ALA A 144 -7.25 7.77 5.19
CA ALA A 144 -6.34 7.76 4.03
C ALA A 144 -5.27 6.65 4.09
N TYR A 145 -5.08 6.04 5.25
CA TYR A 145 -4.10 4.97 5.49
C TYR A 145 -4.76 3.60 5.72
N LYS A 146 -6.01 3.42 5.29
CA LYS A 146 -6.76 2.18 5.47
C LYS A 146 -7.41 1.73 4.17
N ASP A 147 -7.48 0.43 3.98
CA ASP A 147 -8.31 -0.14 2.91
C ASP A 147 -9.78 -0.13 3.30
N ALA A 148 -10.66 0.21 2.36
CA ALA A 148 -12.11 0.26 2.61
C ALA A 148 -12.73 -1.10 3.00
N ASN A 149 -12.02 -2.22 2.76
CA ASN A 149 -12.43 -3.58 3.10
C ASN A 149 -11.45 -4.23 4.10
N ASP A 150 -10.62 -3.43 4.77
CA ASP A 150 -9.69 -3.85 5.82
C ASP A 150 -8.63 -4.89 5.38
N MET A 151 -8.28 -4.94 4.07
CA MET A 151 -7.31 -5.90 3.53
C MET A 151 -5.86 -5.48 3.75
N TRP A 152 -5.61 -4.20 4.01
CA TRP A 152 -4.33 -3.65 4.42
C TRP A 152 -4.52 -2.42 5.30
N ILE A 153 -3.52 -2.14 6.14
CA ILE A 153 -3.44 -0.94 6.96
C ILE A 153 -2.11 -0.28 6.66
N GLY A 154 -2.09 1.03 6.44
CA GLY A 154 -0.86 1.79 6.29
C GLY A 154 -0.09 1.86 7.60
N GLU A 155 1.23 1.84 7.51
CA GLU A 155 2.11 1.99 8.68
C GLU A 155 3.00 3.23 8.61
N SER A 156 3.27 3.74 7.40
CA SER A 156 4.08 4.95 7.21
C SER A 156 3.85 5.54 5.83
N PRO A 157 3.39 6.80 5.70
CA PRO A 157 3.37 7.48 4.41
C PRO A 157 4.79 7.74 3.93
N LEU A 158 5.02 7.54 2.62
CA LEU A 158 6.34 7.52 2.01
C LEU A 158 6.47 8.55 0.89
N PRO A 159 6.80 9.82 1.18
CA PRO A 159 7.14 10.78 0.14
C PRO A 159 8.32 10.29 -0.70
N MET A 160 8.24 10.53 -2.03
CA MET A 160 9.34 10.30 -2.94
C MET A 160 10.35 11.43 -2.85
N VAL A 161 11.63 11.11 -3.05
CA VAL A 161 12.70 12.11 -3.09
C VAL A 161 13.69 11.78 -4.20
N PHE A 162 14.35 12.83 -4.72
CA PHE A 162 15.57 12.68 -5.51
C PHE A 162 16.75 12.88 -4.57
N ILE A 163 17.47 11.79 -4.28
CA ILE A 163 18.73 11.83 -3.54
C ILE A 163 19.86 12.11 -4.54
N TYR A 164 20.82 12.94 -4.18
CA TYR A 164 21.93 13.31 -5.06
C TYR A 164 23.25 13.41 -4.31
N ASN A 165 24.35 13.23 -5.05
CA ASN A 165 25.70 13.36 -4.54
C ASN A 165 26.24 14.75 -4.91
N LYS A 166 26.43 15.62 -3.91
CA LYS A 166 26.89 17.02 -4.04
C LYS A 166 28.29 17.15 -4.61
N THR A 167 29.08 16.07 -4.60
CA THR A 167 30.41 16.08 -5.21
C THR A 167 30.36 15.83 -6.73
N LEU A 168 29.20 15.39 -7.26
CA LEU A 168 29.00 14.99 -8.65
C LEU A 168 28.03 15.89 -9.42
N ILE A 169 27.25 16.72 -8.73
CA ILE A 169 26.31 17.67 -9.33
C ILE A 169 26.21 18.92 -8.46
N ASP A 170 26.18 20.09 -9.08
CA ASP A 170 25.93 21.35 -8.39
C ASP A 170 24.45 21.43 -7.97
N GLU A 171 24.16 22.01 -6.81
CA GLU A 171 22.79 22.10 -6.25
C GLU A 171 21.83 22.84 -7.20
N ALA A 172 22.35 23.79 -8.00
CA ALA A 172 21.57 24.53 -8.99
C ALA A 172 21.05 23.64 -10.15
N ASP A 173 21.75 22.53 -10.44
CA ASP A 173 21.48 21.62 -11.55
C ASP A 173 20.69 20.35 -11.09
N VAL A 174 20.39 20.26 -9.78
CA VAL A 174 19.61 19.12 -9.25
C VAL A 174 18.19 19.19 -9.81
N PRO A 175 17.67 18.08 -10.40
CA PRO A 175 16.29 17.96 -10.85
C PRO A 175 15.29 18.30 -9.76
N LYS A 176 14.24 19.06 -10.10
CA LYS A 176 13.15 19.45 -9.18
C LYS A 176 11.81 18.85 -9.57
N THR A 177 11.68 18.46 -10.82
CA THR A 177 10.49 17.85 -11.39
C THR A 177 10.82 16.47 -11.96
N TRP A 178 9.79 15.66 -12.17
CA TRP A 178 9.94 14.36 -12.84
C TRP A 178 10.44 14.54 -14.29
N GLU A 179 10.07 15.64 -14.95
CA GLU A 179 10.53 15.94 -16.31
C GLU A 179 12.03 16.24 -16.34
N ASP A 180 12.59 16.89 -15.32
CA ASP A 180 14.03 17.21 -15.26
C ASP A 180 14.91 15.95 -15.28
N LEU A 181 14.39 14.79 -14.81
CA LEU A 181 15.09 13.51 -14.92
C LEU A 181 15.31 13.05 -16.37
N THR A 182 14.65 13.68 -17.34
CA THR A 182 14.84 13.38 -18.76
C THR A 182 15.95 14.24 -19.41
N ASN A 183 16.62 15.10 -18.65
CA ASN A 183 17.74 15.89 -19.15
C ASN A 183 18.85 14.94 -19.67
N PRO A 184 19.28 15.06 -20.95
CA PRO A 184 20.29 14.18 -21.53
C PRO A 184 21.64 14.18 -20.79
N GLU A 185 21.95 15.22 -20.02
CA GLU A 185 23.16 15.27 -19.19
C GLU A 185 23.16 14.27 -18.04
N LEU A 186 21.97 13.78 -17.66
CA LEU A 186 21.78 12.76 -16.64
C LEU A 186 21.79 11.33 -17.19
N LYS A 187 21.96 11.15 -18.49
CA LYS A 187 21.94 9.82 -19.11
C LYS A 187 22.98 8.89 -18.49
N GLY A 188 22.50 7.73 -18.02
CA GLY A 188 23.31 6.70 -17.35
C GLY A 188 23.79 7.08 -15.95
N LYS A 189 23.32 8.21 -15.39
CA LYS A 189 23.72 8.74 -14.07
C LYS A 189 22.60 8.65 -13.02
N ILE A 190 21.44 8.08 -13.37
CA ILE A 190 20.27 7.95 -12.49
C ILE A 190 20.19 6.53 -11.98
N ALA A 191 20.21 6.36 -10.65
CA ALA A 191 19.91 5.09 -10.00
C ALA A 191 18.41 4.93 -9.85
N TYR A 192 17.83 3.89 -10.46
CA TYR A 192 16.41 3.56 -10.40
C TYR A 192 16.19 2.05 -10.31
N ALA A 193 15.22 1.64 -9.52
CA ALA A 193 14.87 0.23 -9.40
C ALA A 193 13.84 -0.21 -10.45
N ASN A 194 13.81 -1.50 -10.76
CA ASN A 194 12.84 -2.05 -11.68
C ASN A 194 11.44 -2.08 -11.04
N PRO A 195 10.42 -1.40 -11.60
CA PRO A 195 9.05 -1.39 -11.07
C PRO A 195 8.38 -2.77 -11.01
N ALA A 196 8.81 -3.72 -11.85
CA ALA A 196 8.31 -5.09 -11.80
C ALA A 196 8.80 -5.87 -10.57
N LYS A 197 9.91 -5.44 -9.94
CA LYS A 197 10.53 -6.10 -8.79
C LYS A 197 10.35 -5.34 -7.48
N SER A 198 10.37 -4.02 -7.54
CA SER A 198 10.29 -3.12 -6.36
C SER A 198 8.94 -2.41 -6.28
N GLY A 199 8.23 -2.59 -5.16
CA GLY A 199 6.99 -1.87 -4.89
C GLY A 199 7.19 -0.36 -4.86
N SER A 200 8.26 0.13 -4.22
CA SER A 200 8.58 1.56 -4.20
C SER A 200 8.83 2.12 -5.61
N ALA A 201 9.57 1.37 -6.46
CA ALA A 201 9.80 1.80 -7.84
C ALA A 201 8.50 1.80 -8.68
N TYR A 202 7.58 0.89 -8.38
CA TYR A 202 6.25 0.90 -8.99
C TYR A 202 5.46 2.16 -8.60
N THR A 203 5.43 2.50 -7.32
CA THR A 203 4.78 3.73 -6.85
C THR A 203 5.45 4.98 -7.47
N GLN A 204 6.78 5.00 -7.59
CA GLN A 204 7.53 6.07 -8.27
C GLN A 204 7.16 6.18 -9.76
N LEU A 205 7.02 5.06 -10.47
CA LEU A 205 6.55 5.03 -11.85
C LEU A 205 5.13 5.62 -11.96
N CYS A 206 4.21 5.21 -11.10
CA CYS A 206 2.86 5.76 -11.07
C CYS A 206 2.84 7.26 -10.72
N THR A 207 3.69 7.70 -9.78
CA THR A 207 3.84 9.13 -9.46
C THR A 207 4.29 9.92 -10.69
N MET A 208 5.25 9.40 -11.44
CA MET A 208 5.73 10.02 -12.69
C MET A 208 4.62 10.06 -13.75
N LEU A 209 3.83 8.98 -13.89
CA LEU A 209 2.70 8.93 -14.83
C LEU A 209 1.64 9.98 -14.48
N PHE A 210 1.30 10.10 -13.21
CA PHE A 210 0.23 11.01 -12.76
C PHE A 210 0.70 12.45 -12.54
N SER A 211 2.01 12.72 -12.60
CA SER A 211 2.54 14.08 -12.57
C SER A 211 2.21 14.87 -13.84
N GLN A 212 1.70 14.21 -14.88
CA GLN A 212 1.36 14.83 -16.16
C GLN A 212 -0.18 14.98 -16.32
N PRO A 213 -0.64 15.94 -17.16
CA PRO A 213 -2.07 16.19 -17.34
C PRO A 213 -2.86 15.00 -17.90
N SER A 214 -2.19 14.04 -18.53
CA SER A 214 -2.81 12.84 -19.08
C SER A 214 -1.88 11.62 -19.00
N LEU A 215 -2.44 10.43 -19.02
CA LEU A 215 -1.65 9.18 -19.05
C LEU A 215 -0.79 9.07 -20.33
N ASP A 216 -1.22 9.61 -21.46
CA ASP A 216 -0.43 9.58 -22.69
C ASP A 216 0.81 10.46 -22.55
N GLU A 217 0.70 11.66 -21.95
CA GLU A 217 1.82 12.53 -21.63
C GLU A 217 2.72 11.91 -20.56
N GLY A 218 2.12 11.29 -19.53
CA GLY A 218 2.85 10.53 -18.52
C GLY A 218 3.70 9.41 -19.13
N TRP A 219 3.15 8.63 -20.05
CA TRP A 219 3.91 7.58 -20.73
C TRP A 219 4.98 8.15 -21.69
N ALA A 220 4.73 9.30 -22.30
CA ALA A 220 5.75 9.98 -23.10
C ALA A 220 6.94 10.46 -22.24
N LEU A 221 6.65 10.94 -21.01
CA LEU A 221 7.67 11.28 -20.03
C LEU A 221 8.46 10.04 -19.59
N VAL A 222 7.76 8.95 -19.22
CA VAL A 222 8.39 7.69 -18.81
C VAL A 222 9.29 7.12 -19.91
N ALA A 223 8.89 7.18 -21.17
CA ALA A 223 9.73 6.71 -22.29
C ALA A 223 11.08 7.49 -22.37
N LYS A 224 11.04 8.81 -22.23
CA LYS A 224 12.27 9.64 -22.18
C LYS A 224 13.11 9.32 -20.93
N PHE A 225 12.46 9.10 -19.79
CA PHE A 225 13.14 8.70 -18.56
C PHE A 225 13.87 7.37 -18.73
N ILE A 226 13.23 6.36 -19.35
CA ILE A 226 13.83 5.06 -19.66
C ILE A 226 15.08 5.23 -20.54
N GLU A 227 15.04 6.11 -21.55
CA GLU A 227 16.21 6.41 -22.38
C GLU A 227 17.39 6.95 -21.55
N ASN A 228 17.10 7.75 -20.51
CA ASN A 228 18.09 8.31 -19.60
C ASN A 228 18.64 7.30 -18.59
N LEU A 229 17.93 6.23 -18.28
CA LEU A 229 18.45 5.13 -17.46
C LEU A 229 19.57 4.34 -18.15
N ASP A 230 19.68 4.44 -19.48
CA ASP A 230 20.74 3.80 -20.28
C ASP A 230 20.84 2.28 -20.04
N GLY A 231 19.68 1.62 -19.89
CA GLY A 231 19.56 0.18 -19.62
C GLY A 231 19.96 -0.25 -18.20
N LYS A 232 20.23 0.67 -17.29
CA LYS A 232 20.66 0.38 -15.93
C LYS A 232 19.44 0.39 -14.97
N LEU A 233 19.05 -0.79 -14.53
CA LEU A 233 17.97 -1.01 -13.54
C LEU A 233 18.47 -1.86 -12.40
N HIS A 234 18.06 -1.52 -11.18
CA HIS A 234 18.39 -2.28 -9.97
C HIS A 234 17.19 -3.14 -9.51
N ASP A 235 17.45 -4.21 -8.79
CA ASP A 235 16.39 -5.13 -8.34
C ASP A 235 15.67 -4.63 -7.08
N SER A 236 16.27 -3.68 -6.34
CA SER A 236 15.73 -3.13 -5.10
C SER A 236 15.89 -1.62 -5.04
N SER A 237 14.89 -0.90 -4.52
CA SER A 237 14.96 0.55 -4.29
C SER A 237 16.02 0.93 -3.25
N SER A 238 16.37 0.04 -2.32
CA SER A 238 17.45 0.29 -1.35
C SER A 238 18.84 0.35 -2.00
N ALA A 239 19.02 -0.21 -3.19
CA ALA A 239 20.26 -0.05 -3.95
C ALA A 239 20.45 1.39 -4.45
N CYS A 240 19.37 2.09 -4.84
CA CYS A 240 19.45 3.40 -5.47
C CYS A 240 20.13 4.44 -4.57
N HIS A 241 19.69 4.58 -3.31
CA HIS A 241 20.31 5.54 -2.39
C HIS A 241 21.76 5.17 -2.00
N LYS A 242 22.06 3.86 -1.91
CA LYS A 242 23.42 3.36 -1.57
C LYS A 242 24.43 3.67 -2.69
N TYR A 243 24.02 3.49 -3.94
CA TYR A 243 24.88 3.80 -5.10
C TYR A 243 25.12 5.31 -5.28
N VAL A 244 24.15 6.15 -4.94
CA VAL A 244 24.37 7.59 -4.89
C VAL A 244 25.32 7.95 -3.75
N ALA A 245 25.14 7.38 -2.56
CA ALA A 245 26.00 7.64 -1.42
C ALA A 245 27.44 7.18 -1.66
N SER A 246 27.65 6.08 -2.41
CA SER A 246 28.99 5.62 -2.81
C SER A 246 29.64 6.41 -3.94
N GLY A 247 28.90 7.32 -4.61
CA GLY A 247 29.36 8.08 -5.76
C GLY A 247 29.35 7.31 -7.09
N GLU A 248 28.68 6.17 -7.15
CA GLU A 248 28.51 5.39 -8.40
C GLU A 248 27.48 6.04 -9.32
N TYR A 249 26.45 6.67 -8.74
CA TYR A 249 25.43 7.44 -9.45
C TYR A 249 25.36 8.87 -8.93
N VAL A 250 24.95 9.78 -9.81
CA VAL A 250 24.81 11.21 -9.48
C VAL A 250 23.52 11.44 -8.71
N ILE A 251 22.43 10.85 -9.18
CA ILE A 251 21.07 11.01 -8.66
C ILE A 251 20.44 9.61 -8.48
N GLY A 252 19.55 9.50 -7.52
CA GLY A 252 18.70 8.33 -7.33
C GLY A 252 17.26 8.73 -7.01
N VAL A 253 16.31 7.99 -7.55
CA VAL A 253 14.91 8.10 -7.13
C VAL A 253 14.70 7.13 -5.98
N THR A 254 14.30 7.65 -4.82
CA THR A 254 14.15 6.83 -3.61
C THR A 254 13.04 7.40 -2.71
N LEU A 255 12.93 6.85 -1.51
CA LEU A 255 11.97 7.26 -0.49
C LEU A 255 12.64 8.19 0.51
N GLU A 256 11.87 9.13 1.07
CA GLU A 256 12.33 10.04 2.14
C GLU A 256 13.04 9.28 3.26
N LYS A 257 12.41 8.22 3.80
CA LYS A 257 13.00 7.38 4.87
C LYS A 257 14.40 6.87 4.57
N SER A 258 14.72 6.65 3.30
CA SER A 258 16.05 6.17 2.87
C SER A 258 17.05 7.31 2.69
N ALA A 259 16.59 8.47 2.24
CA ALA A 259 17.45 9.64 2.04
C ALA A 259 17.84 10.30 3.36
N VAL A 260 16.94 10.36 4.34
CA VAL A 260 17.23 10.96 5.66
C VAL A 260 18.28 10.18 6.46
N LEU A 261 18.56 8.92 6.11
CA LEU A 261 19.68 8.17 6.70
C LEU A 261 21.05 8.83 6.43
N TYR A 262 21.11 9.72 5.44
CA TYR A 262 22.33 10.44 5.05
C TYR A 262 22.30 11.91 5.49
N ALA A 263 21.38 12.32 6.39
CA ALA A 263 21.25 13.73 6.81
C ALA A 263 22.55 14.31 7.38
N ASP A 264 23.37 13.48 8.03
CA ASP A 264 24.67 13.88 8.59
C ASP A 264 25.84 13.75 7.60
N ASN A 265 25.58 13.27 6.38
CA ASN A 265 26.60 13.16 5.34
C ASN A 265 26.67 14.46 4.53
N PRO A 266 27.76 15.26 4.62
CA PRO A 266 27.85 16.54 3.92
C PRO A 266 27.81 16.42 2.39
N ASP A 267 28.19 15.26 1.85
CA ASP A 267 28.27 15.03 0.41
C ASP A 267 26.94 14.57 -0.20
N ILE A 268 25.95 14.27 0.61
CA ILE A 268 24.65 13.82 0.13
C ILE A 268 23.57 14.87 0.41
N GLY A 269 22.70 15.06 -0.58
CA GLY A 269 21.50 15.86 -0.45
C GLY A 269 20.28 15.11 -0.97
N PHE A 270 19.11 15.62 -0.63
CA PHE A 270 17.87 15.19 -1.27
C PHE A 270 16.89 16.35 -1.39
N ILE A 271 15.98 16.25 -2.33
CA ILE A 271 14.87 17.17 -2.52
C ILE A 271 13.56 16.38 -2.68
N TYR A 272 12.46 17.03 -2.38
CA TYR A 272 11.12 16.53 -2.75
C TYR A 272 10.78 17.09 -4.13
N PRO A 273 10.50 16.24 -5.12
CA PRO A 273 10.07 16.70 -6.44
C PRO A 273 8.70 17.37 -6.36
N GLU A 274 8.42 18.26 -7.32
CA GLU A 274 7.06 18.76 -7.56
C GLU A 274 6.17 17.61 -8.04
N GLN A 275 4.86 17.72 -7.83
CA GLN A 275 3.85 16.69 -8.17
C GLN A 275 4.23 15.32 -7.56
N ASN A 276 4.55 15.33 -6.29
CA ASN A 276 5.00 14.16 -5.52
C ASN A 276 3.83 13.24 -5.13
N SER A 277 4.14 12.11 -4.54
CA SER A 277 3.17 11.26 -3.85
C SER A 277 3.70 10.82 -2.48
N ALA A 278 2.79 10.40 -1.60
CA ALA A 278 3.10 9.89 -0.28
C ALA A 278 2.29 8.62 0.02
N VAL A 279 2.27 7.67 -0.93
CA VAL A 279 1.61 6.38 -0.76
C VAL A 279 2.21 5.66 0.44
N PRO A 280 1.43 5.16 1.40
CA PRO A 280 1.98 4.51 2.58
C PRO A 280 2.56 3.12 2.25
N ASP A 281 3.59 2.71 2.99
CA ASP A 281 3.84 1.28 3.20
C ASP A 281 2.64 0.72 3.95
N GLY A 282 2.24 -0.50 3.61
CA GLY A 282 1.12 -1.17 4.26
C GLY A 282 1.56 -2.43 5.01
N ILE A 283 0.69 -2.91 5.86
CA ILE A 283 0.79 -4.20 6.53
C ILE A 283 -0.50 -4.97 6.28
N SER A 284 -0.38 -6.26 5.93
CA SER A 284 -1.51 -7.11 5.58
C SER A 284 -1.44 -8.46 6.28
N LEU A 285 -2.58 -8.93 6.75
CA LEU A 285 -2.76 -10.28 7.27
C LEU A 285 -2.93 -11.24 6.08
N VAL A 286 -2.06 -12.23 5.96
CA VAL A 286 -2.12 -13.20 4.85
C VAL A 286 -3.32 -14.12 5.04
N LYS A 287 -4.03 -14.39 3.96
CA LYS A 287 -5.24 -15.20 3.98
C LYS A 287 -4.94 -16.64 4.38
N ASN A 288 -5.72 -17.16 5.33
CA ASN A 288 -5.56 -18.51 5.87
C ASN A 288 -4.16 -18.80 6.47
N CYS A 289 -3.48 -17.78 6.95
CA CYS A 289 -2.17 -17.94 7.58
C CYS A 289 -2.23 -18.89 8.78
N PRO A 290 -1.16 -19.69 9.04
CA PRO A 290 -1.20 -20.72 10.08
C PRO A 290 -1.20 -20.17 11.52
N ASN A 291 -0.66 -18.95 11.73
CA ASN A 291 -0.48 -18.35 13.04
C ASN A 291 -1.28 -17.04 13.20
N GLN A 292 -2.57 -17.08 12.88
CA GLN A 292 -3.43 -15.88 12.80
C GLN A 292 -3.39 -15.02 14.08
N GLU A 293 -3.53 -15.62 15.28
CA GLU A 293 -3.51 -14.87 16.55
C GLU A 293 -2.21 -14.08 16.72
N ASN A 294 -1.06 -14.69 16.43
CA ASN A 294 0.24 -14.01 16.50
C ASN A 294 0.42 -12.98 15.41
N ALA A 295 -0.16 -13.21 14.22
CA ALA A 295 -0.14 -12.24 13.12
C ALA A 295 -0.94 -10.97 13.45
N GLU A 296 -2.15 -11.11 13.97
CA GLU A 296 -2.99 -10.01 14.43
C GLU A 296 -2.33 -9.23 15.57
N LEU A 297 -1.71 -9.96 16.50
CA LEU A 297 -0.93 -9.37 17.59
C LEU A 297 0.25 -8.54 17.07
N PHE A 298 0.98 -9.06 16.08
CA PHE A 298 2.08 -8.35 15.46
C PHE A 298 1.62 -7.09 14.74
N ILE A 299 0.55 -7.15 13.94
CA ILE A 299 0.00 -5.98 13.24
C ILE A 299 -0.40 -4.90 14.26
N ASN A 300 -1.13 -5.27 15.32
CA ASN A 300 -1.48 -4.33 16.37
C ASN A 300 -0.26 -3.72 17.06
N TYR A 301 0.77 -4.52 17.31
CA TYR A 301 1.99 -4.03 17.94
C TYR A 301 2.76 -3.05 17.04
N MET A 302 2.90 -3.35 15.74
CA MET A 302 3.56 -2.44 14.79
C MET A 302 2.85 -1.10 14.64
N LEU A 303 1.54 -1.07 14.87
CA LEU A 303 0.71 0.15 14.83
C LEU A 303 0.54 0.81 16.21
N SER A 304 1.12 0.25 17.27
CA SER A 304 1.05 0.81 18.62
C SER A 304 1.79 2.16 18.72
N LEU A 305 1.42 2.97 19.73
CA LEU A 305 2.09 4.23 20.01
C LEU A 305 3.60 4.04 20.22
N GLU A 306 3.97 3.00 20.98
CA GLU A 306 5.36 2.64 21.30
C GLU A 306 6.21 2.42 20.04
N VAL A 307 5.75 1.56 19.13
CA VAL A 307 6.51 1.20 17.92
C VAL A 307 6.49 2.33 16.90
N GLN A 308 5.35 2.98 16.68
CA GLN A 308 5.24 4.11 15.76
C GLN A 308 6.11 5.29 16.21
N GLN A 309 6.24 5.51 17.52
CA GLN A 309 7.14 6.53 18.06
C GLN A 309 8.63 6.15 17.89
N ASP A 310 9.00 4.89 18.17
CA ASP A 310 10.37 4.43 17.93
C ASP A 310 10.74 4.51 16.44
N GLN A 311 9.89 4.03 15.56
CA GLN A 311 10.13 4.11 14.12
C GLN A 311 10.27 5.55 13.62
N ASN A 312 9.48 6.49 14.17
CA ASN A 312 9.58 7.91 13.86
C ASN A 312 10.93 8.51 14.29
N VAL A 313 11.40 8.18 15.48
CA VAL A 313 12.67 8.71 16.03
C VAL A 313 13.89 8.00 15.42
N SER A 314 13.89 6.66 15.46
CA SER A 314 15.06 5.84 15.12
C SER A 314 15.25 5.67 13.61
N TRP A 315 14.16 5.58 12.86
CA TRP A 315 14.16 5.26 11.43
C TRP A 315 13.61 6.37 10.54
N LYS A 316 13.21 7.51 11.15
CA LYS A 316 12.59 8.65 10.44
C LYS A 316 11.42 8.22 9.54
N ARG A 317 10.66 7.24 10.00
CA ARG A 317 9.42 6.81 9.35
C ARG A 317 8.28 7.69 9.85
N ARG A 318 7.52 8.26 8.93
CA ARG A 318 6.37 9.08 9.28
C ARG A 318 5.29 8.21 9.93
N PRO A 319 4.76 8.60 11.10
CA PRO A 319 3.67 7.84 11.71
C PRO A 319 2.37 7.98 10.92
N VAL A 320 1.53 6.97 10.94
CA VAL A 320 0.14 7.01 10.43
C VAL A 320 -0.85 7.41 11.53
N ARG A 321 -0.40 7.42 12.78
CA ARG A 321 -1.20 7.77 13.96
C ARG A 321 -1.40 9.29 14.02
N SER A 322 -2.66 9.71 14.24
CA SER A 322 -3.03 11.13 14.40
C SER A 322 -2.58 11.76 15.72
N ASP A 323 -2.16 10.94 16.69
CA ASP A 323 -1.63 11.37 18.00
C ASP A 323 -0.09 11.48 18.03
N LEU A 324 0.58 11.29 16.87
CA LEU A 324 2.02 11.48 16.69
C LEU A 324 2.32 12.49 15.58
N THR A 325 3.44 13.22 15.73
CA THR A 325 3.98 14.11 14.71
C THR A 325 5.32 13.59 14.17
N PRO A 326 5.62 13.80 12.89
CA PRO A 326 6.91 13.39 12.31
C PRO A 326 8.07 14.15 12.98
N GLU A 327 9.08 13.42 13.46
CA GLU A 327 10.23 14.02 14.12
C GLU A 327 11.37 14.32 13.14
N GLY A 328 11.73 15.59 13.02
CA GLY A 328 12.82 16.05 12.16
C GLY A 328 12.48 16.03 10.67
N LEU A 329 11.20 15.86 10.32
CA LEU A 329 10.68 15.89 8.96
C LEU A 329 9.72 17.07 8.81
N CYS A 330 9.58 17.58 7.58
CA CYS A 330 8.56 18.60 7.29
C CYS A 330 7.14 18.00 7.36
N GLU A 331 6.12 18.84 7.56
CA GLU A 331 4.73 18.40 7.46
C GLU A 331 4.39 17.96 6.03
N LEU A 332 3.64 16.86 5.85
CA LEU A 332 3.22 16.39 4.52
C LEU A 332 2.45 17.45 3.74
N SER A 333 1.67 18.28 4.44
CA SER A 333 0.91 19.38 3.85
C SER A 333 1.77 20.50 3.24
N THR A 334 3.08 20.50 3.51
CA THR A 334 4.04 21.45 2.90
C THR A 334 4.65 20.94 1.62
N LEU A 335 4.45 19.66 1.30
CA LEU A 335 4.93 19.05 0.05
C LEU A 335 3.94 19.34 -1.10
N ASP A 336 4.46 19.54 -2.29
CA ASP A 336 3.65 19.59 -3.50
C ASP A 336 3.24 18.16 -3.90
N LEU A 337 2.16 17.66 -3.30
CA LEU A 337 1.60 16.35 -3.61
C LEU A 337 0.66 16.47 -4.80
N GLY A 338 0.96 15.74 -5.87
CA GLY A 338 0.11 15.60 -7.03
C GLY A 338 -1.13 14.74 -6.77
N ASP A 339 -2.00 14.68 -7.76
CA ASP A 339 -3.20 13.85 -7.72
C ASP A 339 -2.86 12.40 -8.09
N TYR A 340 -2.48 11.61 -7.09
CA TYR A 340 -2.12 10.21 -7.28
C TYR A 340 -3.37 9.33 -7.41
N ASP A 341 -3.65 8.83 -8.62
CA ASP A 341 -4.77 7.92 -8.87
C ASP A 341 -4.48 6.53 -8.28
N PHE A 342 -4.76 6.40 -6.97
CA PHE A 342 -4.53 5.18 -6.20
C PHE A 342 -5.34 4.00 -6.76
N ALA A 343 -6.59 4.23 -7.15
CA ALA A 343 -7.46 3.18 -7.68
C ALA A 343 -6.94 2.64 -9.01
N TYR A 344 -6.51 3.52 -9.91
CA TYR A 344 -5.90 3.14 -11.18
C TYR A 344 -4.57 2.39 -10.96
N ALA A 345 -3.69 2.91 -10.10
CA ALA A 345 -2.43 2.25 -9.77
C ALA A 345 -2.65 0.83 -9.20
N ALA A 346 -3.66 0.64 -8.35
CA ALA A 346 -3.97 -0.66 -7.77
C ALA A 346 -4.54 -1.66 -8.81
N THR A 347 -5.49 -1.21 -9.65
CA THR A 347 -6.22 -2.09 -10.58
C THR A 347 -5.45 -2.37 -11.86
N GLU A 348 -4.71 -1.40 -12.39
CA GLU A 348 -3.99 -1.49 -13.67
C GLU A 348 -2.52 -1.91 -13.53
N LYS A 349 -2.11 -2.33 -12.33
CA LYS A 349 -0.70 -2.65 -12.05
C LYS A 349 -0.07 -3.57 -13.09
N GLN A 350 -0.73 -4.63 -13.50
CA GLN A 350 -0.16 -5.56 -14.48
C GLN A 350 0.03 -4.87 -15.85
N ASN A 351 -0.97 -4.11 -16.30
CA ASN A 351 -0.91 -3.40 -17.57
C ASN A 351 0.18 -2.31 -17.56
N ILE A 352 0.35 -1.63 -16.43
CA ILE A 352 1.43 -0.63 -16.25
C ILE A 352 2.80 -1.31 -16.31
N ILE A 353 2.98 -2.44 -15.63
CA ILE A 353 4.24 -3.18 -15.64
C ILE A 353 4.54 -3.77 -17.02
N ASP A 354 3.55 -4.30 -17.72
CA ASP A 354 3.71 -4.84 -19.07
C ASP A 354 4.16 -3.73 -20.03
N LYS A 355 3.52 -2.55 -19.99
CA LYS A 355 3.91 -1.39 -20.81
C LYS A 355 5.30 -0.87 -20.46
N TRP A 356 5.68 -0.85 -19.17
CA TRP A 356 7.04 -0.54 -18.74
C TRP A 356 8.05 -1.52 -19.36
N ASN A 357 7.78 -2.81 -19.27
CA ASN A 357 8.66 -3.86 -19.83
C ASN A 357 8.81 -3.71 -21.35
N ASP A 358 7.71 -3.47 -22.07
CA ASP A 358 7.74 -3.26 -23.52
C ASP A 358 8.65 -2.06 -23.91
N LEU A 359 8.60 -0.97 -23.13
CA LEU A 359 9.43 0.21 -23.34
C LEU A 359 10.92 -0.01 -22.99
N THR A 360 11.22 -0.94 -22.08
CA THR A 360 12.60 -1.20 -21.63
C THR A 360 13.33 -2.26 -22.48
N VAL A 361 12.62 -3.10 -23.22
CA VAL A 361 13.19 -4.15 -24.09
C VAL A 361 13.35 -3.68 -25.53
N GLY A 362 12.65 -2.63 -25.94
CA GLY A 362 12.75 -2.02 -27.29
C GLY A 362 13.95 -1.14 -27.42
#